data_737e383dcd4a1e3acaeb0e13af9045e0
#
_entry.id   737e383dcd4a1e3acaeb0e13af9045e0
#
_cell.length_a   1.000
_cell.length_b   1.000
_cell.length_c   1.000
_cell.angle_alpha   90.00
_cell.angle_beta   90.00
_cell.angle_gamma   90.00
#
_symmetry.space_group_name_H-M   'P 1'
#
loop_
_entity.id
_entity.type
_entity.pdbx_description
1 polymer ?
#
loop_
_entity_poly.entity_id
_entity_poly.type
_entity_poly.pdbx_seq_one_letter_code
_entity_poly.pdbx_strand_id
1 'polypeptide(L)'
;IAADQPDVVQYDKGIRIVHLDLPIGTKKEELPSLIPAMAEDFKAKIKGAGYQIIHSHYWISGKVAMPAAKEFEIPLVHTMHTMARVKNAYLAEGESPEPMIRVQGETQIVQAADALIANTDAEAASLVGLYDACPDNVAVVAPGVDLYSFTPNRKDARKNLSLDSKKLIISFVGRIQPHKGPEVLVRAINEMMQHNPELRAVLQVLITGGASGAGNNEALRIRELVNWLKLDDVIKFLDPIGREKLPDLYRASDLVCVPSYSESFGLVALEAQACGTPVVASAVGGLRTAVADGISGVLVDGHNPKAWSSVIARLLMEPQRRITLSMGAVEHASHFGWDATARGTLDVYDRLINHQPMARYAP
;
A
#
# COMPACT_ATOMS: atom_id res chain seq x y z
N ILE A 1 16.52 -5.18 -11.63
CA ILE A 1 17.86 -5.05 -11.03
C ILE A 1 18.67 -4.27 -12.02
N ALA A 2 19.21 -3.10 -11.60
CA ALA A 2 20.02 -2.26 -12.48
C ALA A 2 21.39 -2.94 -12.69
N ALA A 3 21.78 -3.09 -13.95
CA ALA A 3 22.97 -3.83 -14.37
C ALA A 3 24.32 -3.26 -13.87
N ASP A 4 24.33 -2.05 -13.32
CA ASP A 4 25.53 -1.29 -12.97
C ASP A 4 25.58 -0.87 -11.48
N GLN A 5 24.89 -1.60 -10.60
CA GLN A 5 24.97 -1.32 -9.17
C GLN A 5 26.19 -2.01 -8.57
N PRO A 6 27.03 -1.32 -7.77
CA PRO A 6 28.12 -1.95 -7.06
C PRO A 6 27.60 -2.96 -6.03
N ASP A 7 28.38 -4.01 -5.72
CA ASP A 7 27.99 -5.07 -4.78
C ASP A 7 27.61 -4.52 -3.41
N VAL A 8 28.30 -3.45 -2.97
CA VAL A 8 28.06 -2.79 -1.69
C VAL A 8 27.98 -1.28 -1.88
N VAL A 9 26.92 -0.67 -1.38
CA VAL A 9 26.75 0.79 -1.32
C VAL A 9 26.65 1.23 0.14
N GLN A 10 27.53 2.11 0.57
CA GLN A 10 27.37 2.76 1.87
C GLN A 10 26.26 3.82 1.74
N TYR A 11 25.16 3.60 2.46
CA TYR A 11 24.00 4.48 2.42
C TYR A 11 24.06 5.58 3.48
N ASP A 12 24.44 5.21 4.72
CA ASP A 12 24.63 6.11 5.84
C ASP A 12 25.61 5.49 6.86
N LYS A 13 25.96 6.21 7.92
CA LYS A 13 26.80 5.68 8.99
C LYS A 13 26.17 4.43 9.61
N GLY A 14 26.83 3.29 9.46
CA GLY A 14 26.34 2.00 9.94
C GLY A 14 25.26 1.35 9.05
N ILE A 15 24.86 1.97 7.94
CA ILE A 15 23.87 1.42 7.01
C ILE A 15 24.51 1.19 5.65
N ARG A 16 24.47 -0.04 5.17
CA ARG A 16 24.94 -0.42 3.84
C ARG A 16 23.89 -1.22 3.09
N ILE A 17 23.85 -1.06 1.79
CA ILE A 17 23.06 -1.88 0.87
C ILE A 17 24.03 -2.89 0.26
N VAL A 18 23.70 -4.17 0.38
CA VAL A 18 24.44 -5.27 -0.24
C VAL A 18 23.56 -5.90 -1.28
N HIS A 19 23.99 -5.90 -2.55
CA HIS A 19 23.24 -6.50 -3.64
C HIS A 19 23.54 -8.01 -3.71
N LEU A 20 22.47 -8.80 -3.92
CA LEU A 20 22.63 -10.22 -4.23
C LEU A 20 22.93 -10.39 -5.72
N ASP A 21 23.75 -11.39 -6.02
CA ASP A 21 24.16 -11.70 -7.38
C ASP A 21 22.99 -12.34 -8.15
N LEU A 22 22.49 -11.62 -9.14
CA LEU A 22 21.42 -12.09 -10.02
C LEU A 22 21.78 -11.84 -11.47
N PRO A 23 21.36 -12.71 -12.40
CA PRO A 23 21.56 -12.47 -13.83
C PRO A 23 20.95 -11.13 -14.26
N ILE A 24 21.68 -10.40 -15.09
CA ILE A 24 21.22 -9.13 -15.64
C ILE A 24 19.92 -9.35 -16.44
N GLY A 25 18.91 -8.49 -16.19
CA GLY A 25 17.63 -8.57 -16.87
C GLY A 25 16.65 -9.60 -16.31
N THR A 26 16.97 -10.24 -15.17
CA THR A 26 16.05 -11.17 -14.48
C THR A 26 14.68 -10.52 -14.29
N LYS A 27 13.64 -11.16 -14.78
CA LYS A 27 12.25 -10.73 -14.60
C LYS A 27 11.71 -11.20 -13.25
N LYS A 28 10.71 -10.49 -12.76
CA LYS A 28 10.07 -10.81 -11.46
C LYS A 28 9.53 -12.24 -11.41
N GLU A 29 9.01 -12.73 -12.52
CA GLU A 29 8.43 -14.07 -12.66
C GLU A 29 9.48 -15.18 -12.56
N GLU A 30 10.74 -14.87 -12.80
CA GLU A 30 11.88 -15.80 -12.75
C GLU A 30 12.47 -15.92 -11.33
N LEU A 31 12.25 -14.90 -10.47
CA LEU A 31 12.80 -14.86 -9.10
C LEU A 31 12.52 -16.11 -8.26
N PRO A 32 11.32 -16.74 -8.31
CA PRO A 32 11.06 -17.95 -7.53
C PRO A 32 12.03 -19.11 -7.84
N SER A 33 12.45 -19.26 -9.08
CA SER A 33 13.40 -20.31 -9.49
C SER A 33 14.83 -20.01 -9.02
N LEU A 34 15.16 -18.77 -8.73
CA LEU A 34 16.47 -18.31 -8.29
C LEU A 34 16.63 -18.28 -6.75
N ILE A 35 15.56 -18.55 -5.99
CA ILE A 35 15.60 -18.54 -4.52
C ILE A 35 16.77 -19.37 -3.95
N PRO A 36 17.07 -20.61 -4.43
CA PRO A 36 18.18 -21.38 -3.88
C PRO A 36 19.54 -20.68 -4.06
N ALA A 37 19.81 -20.13 -5.25
CA ALA A 37 21.05 -19.42 -5.53
C ALA A 37 21.15 -18.12 -4.70
N MET A 38 20.06 -17.38 -4.59
CA MET A 38 19.98 -16.17 -3.77
C MET A 38 20.22 -16.48 -2.28
N ALA A 39 19.74 -17.61 -1.79
CA ALA A 39 19.92 -18.02 -0.41
C ALA A 39 21.39 -18.35 -0.10
N GLU A 40 22.09 -19.05 -1.00
CA GLU A 40 23.54 -19.33 -0.82
C GLU A 40 24.38 -18.04 -0.88
N ASP A 41 24.08 -17.14 -1.81
CA ASP A 41 24.78 -15.85 -1.89
C ASP A 41 24.49 -14.99 -0.65
N PHE A 42 23.24 -14.93 -0.18
CA PHE A 42 22.87 -14.23 1.04
C PHE A 42 23.64 -14.79 2.26
N LYS A 43 23.69 -16.12 2.43
CA LYS A 43 24.46 -16.76 3.50
C LYS A 43 25.94 -16.37 3.45
N ALA A 44 26.55 -16.41 2.27
CA ALA A 44 27.95 -16.03 2.09
C ALA A 44 28.21 -14.57 2.52
N LYS A 45 27.31 -13.65 2.14
CA LYS A 45 27.44 -12.22 2.42
C LYS A 45 27.24 -11.84 3.90
N ILE A 46 26.47 -12.63 4.67
CA ILE A 46 26.22 -12.36 6.10
C ILE A 46 27.11 -13.18 7.05
N LYS A 47 27.81 -14.19 6.54
CA LYS A 47 28.66 -15.09 7.35
C LYS A 47 29.70 -14.31 8.14
N GLY A 48 29.72 -14.51 9.46
CA GLY A 48 30.67 -13.85 10.36
C GLY A 48 30.48 -12.36 10.58
N ALA A 49 29.38 -11.77 10.08
CA ALA A 49 29.10 -10.33 10.22
C ALA A 49 28.53 -9.95 11.60
N GLY A 50 28.18 -10.93 12.45
CA GLY A 50 27.68 -10.69 13.82
C GLY A 50 26.27 -10.09 13.88
N TYR A 51 25.45 -10.33 12.87
CA TYR A 51 24.04 -9.89 12.91
C TYR A 51 23.26 -10.62 13.98
N GLN A 52 22.44 -9.89 14.72
CA GLN A 52 21.61 -10.40 15.80
C GLN A 52 20.18 -10.71 15.38
N ILE A 53 19.70 -10.12 14.26
CA ILE A 53 18.36 -10.27 13.72
C ILE A 53 18.45 -10.31 12.20
N ILE A 54 17.63 -11.15 11.59
CA ILE A 54 17.30 -11.09 10.16
C ILE A 54 15.84 -10.67 10.05
N HIS A 55 15.57 -9.52 9.39
CA HIS A 55 14.21 -9.11 9.08
C HIS A 55 13.95 -9.20 7.59
N SER A 56 13.11 -10.12 7.18
CA SER A 56 12.75 -10.36 5.78
C SER A 56 11.41 -9.72 5.43
N HIS A 57 11.31 -9.18 4.21
CA HIS A 57 10.12 -8.49 3.70
C HIS A 57 9.65 -9.13 2.41
N TYR A 58 8.39 -9.54 2.34
CA TYR A 58 7.79 -10.25 1.22
C TYR A 58 8.31 -11.69 1.08
N TRP A 59 7.48 -12.59 0.55
CA TRP A 59 7.71 -14.03 0.58
C TRP A 59 9.04 -14.51 -0.05
N ILE A 60 9.52 -13.85 -1.13
CA ILE A 60 10.79 -14.23 -1.77
C ILE A 60 11.95 -14.02 -0.81
N SER A 61 12.05 -12.84 -0.17
CA SER A 61 13.13 -12.58 0.77
C SER A 61 13.03 -13.46 2.02
N GLY A 62 11.81 -13.80 2.47
CA GLY A 62 11.60 -14.76 3.53
C GLY A 62 12.20 -16.13 3.18
N LYS A 63 11.91 -16.63 1.98
CA LYS A 63 12.46 -17.90 1.48
C LYS A 63 13.99 -17.87 1.33
N VAL A 64 14.55 -16.73 0.97
CA VAL A 64 16.02 -16.54 0.86
C VAL A 64 16.65 -16.49 2.24
N ALA A 65 16.00 -15.83 3.21
CA ALA A 65 16.55 -15.62 4.55
C ALA A 65 16.49 -16.88 5.45
N MET A 66 15.44 -17.70 5.32
CA MET A 66 15.20 -18.87 6.18
C MET A 66 16.41 -19.81 6.35
N PRO A 67 17.13 -20.25 5.28
CA PRO A 67 18.27 -21.13 5.43
C PRO A 67 19.39 -20.52 6.25
N ALA A 68 19.67 -19.24 6.06
CA ALA A 68 20.72 -18.52 6.81
C ALA A 68 20.32 -18.32 8.28
N ALA A 69 19.08 -17.93 8.55
CA ALA A 69 18.55 -17.80 9.90
C ALA A 69 18.72 -19.10 10.70
N LYS A 70 18.35 -20.23 10.09
CA LYS A 70 18.48 -21.55 10.69
C LYS A 70 19.95 -21.98 10.89
N GLU A 71 20.80 -21.78 9.87
CA GLU A 71 22.19 -22.24 9.90
C GLU A 71 23.05 -21.45 10.91
N PHE A 72 22.78 -20.14 11.01
CA PHE A 72 23.55 -19.24 11.90
C PHE A 72 22.87 -18.98 13.25
N GLU A 73 21.73 -19.64 13.51
CA GLU A 73 20.94 -19.48 14.75
C GLU A 73 20.59 -18.01 15.02
N ILE A 74 20.27 -17.25 13.95
CA ILE A 74 19.86 -15.84 14.04
C ILE A 74 18.34 -15.77 13.96
N PRO A 75 17.65 -15.12 14.93
CA PRO A 75 16.20 -14.96 14.90
C PRO A 75 15.71 -14.31 13.62
N LEU A 76 14.64 -14.90 13.04
CA LEU A 76 13.99 -14.44 11.80
C LEU A 76 12.70 -13.69 12.11
N VAL A 77 12.69 -12.41 11.83
CA VAL A 77 11.46 -11.60 11.76
C VAL A 77 10.98 -11.55 10.32
N HIS A 78 9.67 -11.61 10.10
CA HIS A 78 9.11 -11.50 8.76
C HIS A 78 7.90 -10.57 8.69
N THR A 79 7.88 -9.70 7.65
CA THR A 79 6.72 -8.89 7.29
C THR A 79 6.22 -9.30 5.91
N MET A 80 4.96 -9.73 5.83
CA MET A 80 4.36 -10.23 4.58
C MET A 80 4.18 -9.16 3.51
N HIS A 81 3.78 -7.95 3.89
CA HIS A 81 3.30 -6.84 3.05
C HIS A 81 2.04 -7.16 2.24
N THR A 82 1.93 -8.36 1.70
CA THR A 82 0.75 -8.89 1.01
C THR A 82 0.72 -10.40 1.16
N MET A 83 -0.46 -10.98 1.25
CA MET A 83 -0.66 -12.42 1.44
C MET A 83 -1.45 -13.03 0.29
N ALA A 84 -0.95 -14.13 -0.29
CA ALA A 84 -1.56 -14.80 -1.42
C ALA A 84 -2.97 -15.32 -1.11
N ARG A 85 -3.16 -15.96 0.05
CA ARG A 85 -4.48 -16.48 0.46
C ARG A 85 -5.52 -15.37 0.63
N VAL A 86 -5.12 -14.22 1.18
CA VAL A 86 -6.00 -13.05 1.29
C VAL A 86 -6.35 -12.50 -0.09
N LYS A 87 -5.36 -12.31 -0.98
CA LYS A 87 -5.61 -11.84 -2.34
C LYS A 87 -6.52 -12.79 -3.12
N ASN A 88 -6.30 -14.10 -2.99
CA ASN A 88 -7.10 -15.12 -3.68
C ASN A 88 -8.56 -15.18 -3.18
N ALA A 89 -8.83 -14.72 -1.96
CA ALA A 89 -10.18 -14.62 -1.42
C ALA A 89 -10.97 -13.39 -1.95
N TYR A 90 -10.27 -12.37 -2.50
CA TYR A 90 -10.84 -11.09 -2.92
C TYR A 90 -10.37 -10.68 -4.31
N LEU A 91 -10.38 -11.62 -5.27
CA LEU A 91 -10.00 -11.34 -6.65
C LEU A 91 -10.98 -10.36 -7.30
N ALA A 92 -10.45 -9.36 -8.01
CA ALA A 92 -11.24 -8.54 -8.90
C ALA A 92 -11.61 -9.33 -10.17
N GLU A 93 -12.63 -8.87 -10.88
CA GLU A 93 -13.02 -9.49 -12.15
C GLU A 93 -11.84 -9.47 -13.14
N GLY A 94 -11.54 -10.63 -13.73
CA GLY A 94 -10.43 -10.81 -14.68
C GLY A 94 -9.06 -11.00 -14.03
N GLU A 95 -8.93 -11.05 -12.71
CA GLU A 95 -7.67 -11.40 -12.04
C GLU A 95 -7.46 -12.90 -11.90
N SER A 96 -6.23 -13.34 -12.08
CA SER A 96 -5.81 -14.72 -11.79
C SER A 96 -5.33 -14.85 -10.34
N PRO A 97 -5.56 -16.01 -9.70
CA PRO A 97 -5.08 -16.24 -8.35
C PRO A 97 -3.55 -16.26 -8.30
N GLU A 98 -3.00 -15.90 -7.15
CA GLU A 98 -1.58 -16.02 -6.86
C GLU A 98 -1.15 -17.48 -6.93
N PRO A 99 0.03 -17.79 -7.48
CA PRO A 99 0.47 -19.17 -7.73
C PRO A 99 0.69 -19.96 -6.44
N MET A 100 0.45 -21.27 -6.50
CA MET A 100 0.59 -22.17 -5.34
C MET A 100 2.00 -22.16 -4.73
N ILE A 101 3.05 -21.97 -5.55
CA ILE A 101 4.43 -21.85 -5.04
C ILE A 101 4.58 -20.69 -4.04
N ARG A 102 3.86 -19.56 -4.28
CA ARG A 102 3.82 -18.44 -3.36
C ARG A 102 3.06 -18.80 -2.07
N VAL A 103 1.88 -19.40 -2.19
CA VAL A 103 1.07 -19.83 -1.03
C VAL A 103 1.86 -20.78 -0.13
N GLN A 104 2.55 -21.75 -0.73
CA GLN A 104 3.40 -22.70 0.01
C GLN A 104 4.61 -21.99 0.64
N GLY A 105 5.25 -21.10 -0.11
CA GLY A 105 6.38 -20.30 0.39
C GLY A 105 6.01 -19.45 1.60
N GLU A 106 4.89 -18.74 1.54
CA GLU A 106 4.36 -17.94 2.65
C GLU A 106 4.05 -18.82 3.87
N THR A 107 3.41 -19.98 3.67
CA THR A 107 3.12 -20.93 4.76
C THR A 107 4.40 -21.40 5.45
N GLN A 108 5.44 -21.75 4.68
CA GLN A 108 6.73 -22.18 5.23
C GLN A 108 7.43 -21.07 6.02
N ILE A 109 7.34 -19.83 5.57
CA ILE A 109 7.91 -18.67 6.27
C ILE A 109 7.20 -18.46 7.61
N VAL A 110 5.86 -18.51 7.63
CA VAL A 110 5.06 -18.36 8.85
C VAL A 110 5.46 -19.40 9.90
N GLN A 111 5.71 -20.65 9.47
CA GLN A 111 6.12 -21.74 10.36
C GLN A 111 7.56 -21.62 10.86
N ALA A 112 8.43 -20.89 10.13
CA ALA A 112 9.86 -20.82 10.41
C ALA A 112 10.27 -19.50 11.09
N ALA A 113 9.46 -18.45 10.99
CA ALA A 113 9.77 -17.16 11.58
C ALA A 113 9.57 -17.16 13.10
N ASP A 114 10.52 -16.59 13.83
CA ASP A 114 10.45 -16.40 15.28
C ASP A 114 9.45 -15.28 15.64
N ALA A 115 9.30 -14.28 14.77
CA ALA A 115 8.26 -13.28 14.87
C ALA A 115 7.72 -12.86 13.49
N LEU A 116 6.43 -12.56 13.46
CA LEU A 116 5.71 -12.03 12.31
C LEU A 116 5.23 -10.61 12.64
N ILE A 117 5.56 -9.65 11.78
CA ILE A 117 5.01 -8.29 11.88
C ILE A 117 3.86 -8.16 10.90
N ALA A 118 2.65 -7.97 11.45
CA ALA A 118 1.45 -7.64 10.71
C ALA A 118 1.27 -6.12 10.66
N ASN A 119 0.79 -5.59 9.54
CA ASN A 119 0.56 -4.15 9.39
C ASN A 119 -0.73 -3.68 10.11
N THR A 120 -1.66 -4.61 10.36
CA THR A 120 -2.96 -4.35 10.99
C THR A 120 -3.44 -5.57 11.77
N ASP A 121 -4.41 -5.36 12.68
CA ASP A 121 -5.09 -6.47 13.37
C ASP A 121 -5.77 -7.45 12.39
N ALA A 122 -6.33 -6.93 11.28
CA ALA A 122 -6.92 -7.76 10.25
C ALA A 122 -5.87 -8.65 9.53
N GLU A 123 -4.66 -8.13 9.33
CA GLU A 123 -3.55 -8.91 8.78
C GLU A 123 -3.07 -9.96 9.79
N ALA A 124 -2.96 -9.59 11.08
CA ALA A 124 -2.63 -10.52 12.15
C ALA A 124 -3.66 -11.65 12.26
N ALA A 125 -4.96 -11.33 12.23
CA ALA A 125 -6.03 -12.33 12.19
C ALA A 125 -5.92 -13.26 10.98
N SER A 126 -5.53 -12.72 9.82
CA SER A 126 -5.31 -13.52 8.61
C SER A 126 -4.09 -14.43 8.71
N LEU A 127 -3.00 -13.98 9.34
CA LEU A 127 -1.84 -14.83 9.62
C LEU A 127 -2.21 -16.02 10.51
N VAL A 128 -2.96 -15.77 11.58
CA VAL A 128 -3.44 -16.81 12.49
C VAL A 128 -4.45 -17.73 11.80
N GLY A 129 -5.49 -17.15 11.18
CA GLY A 129 -6.62 -17.94 10.66
C GLY A 129 -6.37 -18.63 9.31
N LEU A 130 -5.50 -18.08 8.45
CA LEU A 130 -5.26 -18.62 7.12
C LEU A 130 -3.92 -19.36 7.00
N TYR A 131 -2.93 -19.00 7.81
CA TYR A 131 -1.57 -19.55 7.71
C TYR A 131 -1.15 -20.33 8.96
N ASP A 132 -2.05 -20.49 9.94
CA ASP A 132 -1.80 -21.18 11.21
C ASP A 132 -0.61 -20.59 12.00
N ALA A 133 -0.44 -19.26 11.95
CA ALA A 133 0.57 -18.58 12.75
C ALA A 133 0.26 -18.72 14.25
N CYS A 134 1.30 -18.96 15.05
CA CYS A 134 1.15 -18.90 16.51
C CYS A 134 0.82 -17.44 16.92
N PRO A 135 -0.30 -17.16 17.61
CA PRO A 135 -0.64 -15.80 18.03
C PRO A 135 0.44 -15.11 18.86
N ASP A 136 1.19 -15.90 19.64
CA ASP A 136 2.27 -15.38 20.49
C ASP A 136 3.50 -14.91 19.67
N ASN A 137 3.60 -15.26 18.39
CA ASN A 137 4.66 -14.83 17.49
C ASN A 137 4.21 -13.69 16.55
N VAL A 138 2.99 -13.18 16.67
CA VAL A 138 2.47 -12.11 15.81
C VAL A 138 2.44 -10.79 16.56
N ALA A 139 3.12 -9.80 16.02
CA ALA A 139 3.08 -8.41 16.49
C ALA A 139 2.38 -7.52 15.45
N VAL A 140 1.61 -6.54 15.89
CA VAL A 140 1.00 -5.55 14.99
C VAL A 140 1.82 -4.27 15.04
N VAL A 141 2.42 -3.91 13.90
CA VAL A 141 3.19 -2.68 13.72
C VAL A 141 2.76 -2.02 12.42
N ALA A 142 2.01 -0.96 12.52
CA ALA A 142 1.54 -0.21 11.35
C ALA A 142 2.71 0.41 10.58
N PRO A 143 2.70 0.38 9.24
CA PRO A 143 3.69 1.08 8.43
C PRO A 143 3.51 2.59 8.55
N GLY A 144 4.62 3.33 8.41
CA GLY A 144 4.65 4.77 8.56
C GLY A 144 4.37 5.54 7.28
N VAL A 145 3.93 6.78 7.45
CA VAL A 145 3.95 7.84 6.42
C VAL A 145 4.98 8.90 6.79
N ASP A 146 5.60 9.50 5.79
CA ASP A 146 6.54 10.61 5.98
C ASP A 146 5.79 11.90 6.30
N LEU A 147 5.60 12.16 7.59
CA LEU A 147 4.89 13.34 8.09
C LEU A 147 5.65 14.66 7.90
N TYR A 148 6.90 14.64 7.41
CA TYR A 148 7.63 15.84 7.03
C TYR A 148 7.33 16.27 5.60
N SER A 149 7.21 15.32 4.69
CA SER A 149 6.88 15.56 3.29
C SER A 149 5.38 15.70 3.06
N PHE A 150 4.58 14.81 3.65
CA PHE A 150 3.12 14.83 3.56
C PHE A 150 2.53 15.68 4.69
N THR A 151 2.29 16.95 4.39
CA THR A 151 1.78 17.95 5.35
C THR A 151 0.61 18.74 4.76
N PRO A 152 -0.32 19.29 5.57
CA PRO A 152 -1.53 19.94 5.06
C PRO A 152 -1.29 21.37 4.51
N ASN A 153 -0.16 21.64 3.85
CA ASN A 153 0.12 22.94 3.24
C ASN A 153 -0.47 23.01 1.82
N ARG A 154 -1.73 23.44 1.69
CA ARG A 154 -2.44 23.57 0.40
C ARG A 154 -2.05 24.75 -0.46
N LYS A 155 -1.30 25.70 0.10
CA LYS A 155 -0.88 26.90 -0.62
C LYS A 155 -0.05 26.51 -1.84
N ASP A 156 -0.39 27.05 -2.98
CA ASP A 156 0.28 26.84 -4.27
C ASP A 156 0.20 25.42 -4.89
N ALA A 157 -0.31 24.40 -4.20
CA ALA A 157 -0.36 23.01 -4.70
C ALA A 157 -1.07 22.91 -6.08
N ARG A 158 -2.22 23.57 -6.25
CA ARG A 158 -2.92 23.61 -7.54
C ARG A 158 -2.14 24.36 -8.62
N LYS A 159 -1.47 25.44 -8.25
CA LYS A 159 -0.62 26.22 -9.16
C LYS A 159 0.60 25.40 -9.61
N ASN A 160 1.25 24.69 -8.68
CA ASN A 160 2.41 23.84 -8.98
C ASN A 160 2.08 22.73 -9.97
N LEU A 161 0.83 22.25 -9.96
CA LEU A 161 0.33 21.23 -10.87
C LEU A 161 -0.45 21.78 -12.07
N SER A 162 -0.49 23.12 -12.24
CA SER A 162 -1.24 23.80 -13.30
C SER A 162 -2.74 23.40 -13.32
N LEU A 163 -3.35 23.20 -12.15
CA LEU A 163 -4.74 22.84 -11.99
C LEU A 163 -5.63 24.07 -11.78
N ASP A 164 -6.85 24.03 -12.29
CA ASP A 164 -7.82 25.09 -12.12
C ASP A 164 -8.28 25.21 -10.65
N SER A 165 -8.07 26.39 -10.07
CA SER A 165 -8.44 26.67 -8.68
C SER A 165 -9.95 26.62 -8.42
N LYS A 166 -10.79 26.74 -9.44
CA LYS A 166 -12.26 26.77 -9.36
C LYS A 166 -12.88 25.37 -9.45
N LYS A 167 -12.11 24.35 -9.84
CA LYS A 167 -12.61 22.96 -9.95
C LYS A 167 -12.60 22.26 -8.60
N LEU A 168 -13.57 21.38 -8.41
CA LEU A 168 -13.53 20.34 -7.41
C LEU A 168 -12.66 19.19 -7.93
N ILE A 169 -11.66 18.77 -7.18
CA ILE A 169 -10.66 17.79 -7.64
C ILE A 169 -10.79 16.51 -6.84
N ILE A 170 -11.00 15.41 -7.55
CA ILE A 170 -10.90 14.05 -7.01
C ILE A 170 -9.64 13.42 -7.58
N SER A 171 -8.83 12.75 -6.75
CA SER A 171 -7.68 11.99 -7.23
C SER A 171 -7.79 10.51 -6.91
N PHE A 172 -7.37 9.71 -7.86
CA PHE A 172 -6.99 8.31 -7.70
C PHE A 172 -5.48 8.20 -7.91
N VAL A 173 -4.81 7.64 -6.92
CA VAL A 173 -3.36 7.46 -6.93
C VAL A 173 -3.03 5.99 -6.71
N GLY A 174 -2.28 5.38 -7.61
CA GLY A 174 -1.88 3.99 -7.47
C GLY A 174 -1.69 3.30 -8.81
N ARG A 175 -1.14 2.08 -8.77
CA ARG A 175 -1.01 1.27 -9.99
C ARG A 175 -2.39 1.05 -10.62
N ILE A 176 -2.49 1.27 -11.93
CA ILE A 176 -3.74 1.01 -12.66
C ILE A 176 -3.83 -0.50 -12.88
N GLN A 177 -4.47 -1.17 -11.93
CA GLN A 177 -4.67 -2.63 -11.89
C GLN A 177 -6.09 -2.93 -11.41
N PRO A 178 -6.73 -4.05 -11.83
CA PRO A 178 -8.10 -4.37 -11.47
C PRO A 178 -8.36 -4.32 -9.97
N HIS A 179 -7.51 -4.94 -9.14
CA HIS A 179 -7.68 -4.96 -7.68
C HIS A 179 -7.56 -3.58 -6.99
N LYS A 180 -7.06 -2.54 -7.68
CA LYS A 180 -7.07 -1.17 -7.17
C LYS A 180 -8.38 -0.44 -7.47
N GLY A 181 -9.24 -1.04 -8.28
CA GLY A 181 -10.60 -0.59 -8.54
C GLY A 181 -10.75 0.73 -9.32
N PRO A 182 -9.86 1.12 -10.26
CA PRO A 182 -10.04 2.36 -11.01
C PRO A 182 -11.37 2.39 -11.77
N GLU A 183 -11.86 1.23 -12.22
CA GLU A 183 -13.15 1.11 -12.88
C GLU A 183 -14.31 1.49 -11.96
N VAL A 184 -14.25 1.13 -10.68
CA VAL A 184 -15.29 1.50 -9.70
C VAL A 184 -15.45 3.01 -9.64
N LEU A 185 -14.31 3.75 -9.58
CA LEU A 185 -14.33 5.21 -9.60
C LEU A 185 -14.93 5.75 -10.89
N VAL A 186 -14.46 5.28 -12.06
CA VAL A 186 -14.97 5.75 -13.36
C VAL A 186 -16.49 5.55 -13.48
N ARG A 187 -16.99 4.38 -13.09
CA ARG A 187 -18.44 4.09 -13.11
C ARG A 187 -19.20 4.91 -12.06
N ALA A 188 -18.63 5.16 -10.88
CA ALA A 188 -19.24 6.02 -9.88
C ALA A 188 -19.35 7.48 -10.38
N ILE A 189 -18.34 7.98 -11.08
CA ILE A 189 -18.40 9.30 -11.71
C ILE A 189 -19.47 9.34 -12.80
N ASN A 190 -19.60 8.30 -13.61
CA ASN A 190 -20.69 8.22 -14.60
C ASN A 190 -22.08 8.27 -13.96
N GLU A 191 -22.32 7.48 -12.91
CA GLU A 191 -23.58 7.52 -12.14
C GLU A 191 -23.82 8.92 -11.55
N MET A 192 -22.76 9.55 -11.03
CA MET A 192 -22.85 10.89 -10.46
C MET A 192 -23.24 11.93 -11.51
N MET A 193 -22.67 11.88 -12.72
CA MET A 193 -22.99 12.80 -13.81
C MET A 193 -24.44 12.65 -14.31
N GLN A 194 -25.01 11.45 -14.20
CA GLN A 194 -26.44 11.22 -14.57
C GLN A 194 -27.41 11.83 -13.56
N HIS A 195 -27.06 11.84 -12.27
CA HIS A 195 -27.91 12.32 -11.18
C HIS A 195 -27.64 13.78 -10.79
N ASN A 196 -26.43 14.27 -11.01
CA ASN A 196 -25.96 15.62 -10.66
C ASN A 196 -25.21 16.24 -11.85
N PRO A 197 -25.90 16.51 -12.98
CA PRO A 197 -25.24 16.97 -14.20
C PRO A 197 -24.56 18.34 -14.05
N GLU A 198 -24.96 19.15 -13.08
CA GLU A 198 -24.35 20.44 -12.75
C GLU A 198 -22.90 20.29 -12.25
N LEU A 199 -22.56 19.16 -11.64
CA LEU A 199 -21.19 18.89 -11.18
C LEU A 199 -20.22 18.75 -12.37
N ARG A 200 -20.68 18.41 -13.56
CA ARG A 200 -19.83 18.25 -14.75
C ARG A 200 -19.01 19.50 -15.08
N ALA A 201 -19.63 20.66 -14.90
CA ALA A 201 -18.97 21.94 -15.19
C ALA A 201 -17.84 22.29 -14.20
N VAL A 202 -17.88 21.74 -12.98
CA VAL A 202 -16.98 22.12 -11.89
C VAL A 202 -16.07 20.98 -11.42
N LEU A 203 -16.32 19.74 -11.83
CA LEU A 203 -15.55 18.58 -11.41
C LEU A 203 -14.36 18.31 -12.33
N GLN A 204 -13.25 17.88 -11.73
CA GLN A 204 -12.11 17.26 -12.39
C GLN A 204 -11.65 16.03 -11.60
N VAL A 205 -11.55 14.91 -12.27
CA VAL A 205 -11.02 13.66 -11.69
C VAL A 205 -9.64 13.39 -12.28
N LEU A 206 -8.66 13.16 -11.43
CA LEU A 206 -7.28 12.90 -11.80
C LEU A 206 -6.94 11.44 -11.48
N ILE A 207 -6.57 10.67 -12.49
CA ILE A 207 -6.09 9.29 -12.33
C ILE A 207 -4.60 9.27 -12.64
N THR A 208 -3.78 8.91 -11.66
CA THR A 208 -2.33 8.79 -11.83
C THR A 208 -1.81 7.47 -11.29
N GLY A 209 -0.86 6.90 -12.01
CA GLY A 209 -0.16 5.70 -11.60
C GLY A 209 0.51 4.98 -12.76
N GLY A 210 1.60 4.27 -12.42
CA GLY A 210 2.33 3.49 -13.41
C GLY A 210 1.60 2.19 -13.77
N ALA A 211 1.80 1.77 -15.01
CA ALA A 211 1.49 0.40 -15.41
C ALA A 211 2.59 -0.54 -14.88
N SER A 212 2.23 -1.70 -14.36
CA SER A 212 3.20 -2.73 -13.96
C SER A 212 2.72 -4.13 -14.36
N GLY A 213 3.57 -4.88 -15.03
CA GLY A 213 3.24 -6.23 -15.52
C GLY A 213 2.08 -6.22 -16.52
N ALA A 214 1.05 -7.03 -16.27
CA ALA A 214 -0.19 -7.06 -17.07
C ALA A 214 -0.98 -5.73 -17.06
N GLY A 215 -0.55 -4.72 -16.30
CA GLY A 215 -1.24 -3.45 -16.12
C GLY A 215 -1.26 -2.52 -17.35
N ASN A 216 -0.46 -2.78 -18.40
CA ASN A 216 -0.55 -1.99 -19.64
C ASN A 216 -1.93 -2.13 -20.28
N ASN A 217 -2.50 -3.32 -20.30
CA ASN A 217 -3.83 -3.57 -20.86
C ASN A 217 -4.93 -2.92 -20.01
N GLU A 218 -4.78 -2.93 -18.69
CA GLU A 218 -5.76 -2.33 -17.79
C GLU A 218 -5.83 -0.81 -17.95
N ALA A 219 -4.68 -0.13 -18.04
CA ALA A 219 -4.65 1.31 -18.26
C ALA A 219 -5.34 1.71 -19.58
N LEU A 220 -5.15 0.93 -20.65
CA LEU A 220 -5.85 1.13 -21.90
C LEU A 220 -7.35 0.87 -21.76
N ARG A 221 -7.75 -0.23 -21.13
CA ARG A 221 -9.15 -0.59 -20.87
C ARG A 221 -9.89 0.51 -20.10
N ILE A 222 -9.26 1.09 -19.07
CA ILE A 222 -9.89 2.17 -18.30
C ILE A 222 -10.00 3.45 -19.14
N ARG A 223 -9.03 3.78 -19.99
CA ARG A 223 -9.15 4.90 -20.94
C ARG A 223 -10.29 4.70 -21.94
N GLU A 224 -10.41 3.51 -22.50
CA GLU A 224 -11.51 3.15 -23.41
C GLU A 224 -12.87 3.26 -22.71
N LEU A 225 -12.96 2.81 -21.46
CA LEU A 225 -14.18 2.97 -20.65
C LEU A 225 -14.56 4.45 -20.44
N VAL A 226 -13.58 5.31 -20.14
CA VAL A 226 -13.81 6.76 -19.99
C VAL A 226 -14.33 7.35 -21.28
N ASN A 227 -13.74 7.00 -22.44
CA ASN A 227 -14.18 7.48 -23.75
C ASN A 227 -15.59 6.96 -24.10
N TRP A 228 -15.86 5.68 -23.87
CA TRP A 228 -17.17 5.08 -24.10
C TRP A 228 -18.28 5.73 -23.28
N LEU A 229 -17.98 6.09 -22.01
CA LEU A 229 -18.89 6.81 -21.12
C LEU A 229 -18.94 8.32 -21.38
N LYS A 230 -18.15 8.84 -22.31
CA LYS A 230 -18.04 10.27 -22.65
C LYS A 230 -17.69 11.13 -21.43
N LEU A 231 -16.67 10.71 -20.69
CA LEU A 231 -16.19 11.39 -19.47
C LEU A 231 -14.81 12.07 -19.65
N ASP A 232 -14.32 12.19 -20.90
CA ASP A 232 -13.00 12.74 -21.23
C ASP A 232 -12.80 14.21 -20.79
N ASP A 233 -13.89 14.96 -20.68
CA ASP A 233 -13.88 16.34 -20.20
C ASP A 233 -13.76 16.42 -18.68
N VAL A 234 -14.17 15.38 -17.95
CA VAL A 234 -14.17 15.31 -16.49
C VAL A 234 -12.95 14.53 -15.95
N ILE A 235 -12.59 13.40 -16.59
CA ILE A 235 -11.52 12.51 -16.13
C ILE A 235 -10.25 12.74 -16.94
N LYS A 236 -9.16 13.02 -16.25
CA LYS A 236 -7.83 13.20 -16.84
C LYS A 236 -6.85 12.15 -16.28
N PHE A 237 -6.10 11.54 -17.17
CA PHE A 237 -5.00 10.65 -16.81
C PHE A 237 -3.71 11.46 -16.77
N LEU A 238 -3.04 11.41 -15.65
CA LEU A 238 -1.71 12.01 -15.49
C LEU A 238 -0.63 10.93 -15.63
N ASP A 239 0.53 11.33 -16.10
CA ASP A 239 1.71 10.47 -16.02
C ASP A 239 2.03 10.14 -14.56
N PRO A 240 2.77 9.04 -14.30
CA PRO A 240 3.20 8.72 -12.95
C PRO A 240 3.93 9.90 -12.30
N ILE A 241 3.42 10.34 -11.16
CA ILE A 241 3.97 11.47 -10.42
C ILE A 241 5.08 10.97 -9.49
N GLY A 242 6.24 11.61 -9.52
CA GLY A 242 7.34 11.32 -8.61
C GLY A 242 6.97 11.60 -7.14
N ARG A 243 7.61 10.87 -6.23
CA ARG A 243 7.30 10.94 -4.80
C ARG A 243 7.38 12.36 -4.23
N GLU A 244 8.30 13.17 -4.76
CA GLU A 244 8.52 14.56 -4.34
C GLU A 244 7.36 15.51 -4.70
N LYS A 245 6.58 15.19 -5.75
CA LYS A 245 5.42 15.96 -6.20
C LYS A 245 4.08 15.40 -5.74
N LEU A 246 4.08 14.17 -5.23
CA LEU A 246 2.87 13.50 -4.78
C LEU A 246 2.12 14.25 -3.65
N PRO A 247 2.83 14.87 -2.67
CA PRO A 247 2.16 15.70 -1.67
C PRO A 247 1.33 16.84 -2.28
N ASP A 248 1.81 17.48 -3.36
CA ASP A 248 1.07 18.55 -4.01
C ASP A 248 -0.22 18.02 -4.69
N LEU A 249 -0.21 16.80 -5.23
CA LEU A 249 -1.43 16.22 -5.79
C LEU A 249 -2.48 15.98 -4.69
N TYR A 250 -2.08 15.42 -3.56
CA TYR A 250 -3.01 15.24 -2.43
C TYR A 250 -3.53 16.59 -1.92
N ARG A 251 -2.65 17.58 -1.70
CA ARG A 251 -3.03 18.93 -1.26
C ARG A 251 -3.95 19.65 -2.24
N ALA A 252 -3.79 19.41 -3.54
CA ALA A 252 -4.62 20.00 -4.60
C ALA A 252 -6.03 19.39 -4.64
N SER A 253 -6.19 18.17 -4.13
CA SER A 253 -7.43 17.39 -4.18
C SER A 253 -8.42 17.81 -3.08
N ASP A 254 -9.70 17.75 -3.40
CA ASP A 254 -10.79 17.88 -2.43
C ASP A 254 -11.15 16.51 -1.79
N LEU A 255 -10.92 15.43 -2.55
CA LEU A 255 -11.10 14.04 -2.11
C LEU A 255 -10.05 13.15 -2.78
N VAL A 256 -9.61 12.11 -2.08
CA VAL A 256 -8.86 11.00 -2.68
C VAL A 256 -9.72 9.74 -2.59
N CYS A 257 -9.86 9.02 -3.72
CA CYS A 257 -10.62 7.79 -3.78
C CYS A 257 -9.69 6.57 -3.83
N VAL A 258 -9.94 5.59 -2.96
CA VAL A 258 -9.18 4.33 -2.84
C VAL A 258 -10.15 3.15 -2.92
N PRO A 259 -10.67 2.82 -4.12
CA PRO A 259 -11.71 1.80 -4.31
C PRO A 259 -11.14 0.38 -4.44
N SER A 260 -10.08 0.07 -3.71
CA SER A 260 -9.37 -1.22 -3.80
C SER A 260 -10.25 -2.39 -3.38
N TYR A 261 -10.12 -3.53 -4.08
CA TYR A 261 -10.75 -4.81 -3.69
C TYR A 261 -10.00 -5.48 -2.54
N SER A 262 -8.70 -5.26 -2.48
CA SER A 262 -7.85 -5.74 -1.40
C SER A 262 -6.72 -4.73 -1.15
N GLU A 263 -6.48 -4.44 0.12
CA GLU A 263 -5.40 -3.52 0.55
C GLU A 263 -4.81 -4.01 1.86
N SER A 264 -3.50 -4.18 1.89
CA SER A 264 -2.81 -4.64 3.11
C SER A 264 -2.81 -3.58 4.20
N PHE A 265 -2.66 -2.30 3.82
CA PHE A 265 -2.73 -1.19 4.76
C PHE A 265 -3.43 0.04 4.19
N GLY A 266 -2.94 0.59 3.07
CA GLY A 266 -3.51 1.79 2.45
C GLY A 266 -2.66 3.04 2.64
N LEU A 267 -1.36 2.97 2.34
CA LEU A 267 -0.44 4.12 2.44
C LEU A 267 -0.95 5.35 1.67
N VAL A 268 -1.54 5.16 0.50
CA VAL A 268 -2.16 6.25 -0.28
C VAL A 268 -3.22 7.00 0.52
N ALA A 269 -4.03 6.26 1.29
CA ALA A 269 -5.04 6.88 2.15
C ALA A 269 -4.40 7.70 3.27
N LEU A 270 -3.34 7.18 3.91
CA LEU A 270 -2.63 7.91 4.95
C LEU A 270 -1.86 9.12 4.41
N GLU A 271 -1.19 9.00 3.27
CA GLU A 271 -0.49 10.11 2.61
C GLU A 271 -1.46 11.25 2.28
N ALA A 272 -2.64 10.92 1.73
CA ALA A 272 -3.68 11.91 1.46
C ALA A 272 -4.16 12.58 2.75
N GLN A 273 -4.44 11.82 3.80
CA GLN A 273 -4.89 12.31 5.09
C GLN A 273 -3.83 13.19 5.77
N ALA A 274 -2.56 12.80 5.73
CA ALA A 274 -1.44 13.61 6.23
C ALA A 274 -1.35 14.97 5.49
N CYS A 275 -1.74 15.02 4.22
CA CYS A 275 -1.87 16.25 3.45
C CYS A 275 -3.17 17.04 3.74
N GLY A 276 -4.01 16.56 4.66
CA GLY A 276 -5.29 17.18 5.00
C GLY A 276 -6.37 16.95 3.95
N THR A 277 -6.28 15.89 3.15
CA THR A 277 -7.27 15.54 2.14
C THR A 277 -8.09 14.35 2.59
N PRO A 278 -9.42 14.50 2.75
CA PRO A 278 -10.30 13.41 3.13
C PRO A 278 -10.31 12.28 2.10
N VAL A 279 -10.45 11.05 2.58
CA VAL A 279 -10.42 9.85 1.75
C VAL A 279 -11.80 9.22 1.67
N VAL A 280 -12.18 8.76 0.47
CA VAL A 280 -13.28 7.80 0.26
C VAL A 280 -12.66 6.47 -0.12
N ALA A 281 -12.78 5.47 0.73
CA ALA A 281 -12.10 4.19 0.55
C ALA A 281 -13.06 3.00 0.67
N SER A 282 -12.71 1.88 0.04
CA SER A 282 -13.40 0.62 0.28
C SER A 282 -13.21 0.16 1.73
N ALA A 283 -14.25 -0.37 2.34
CA ALA A 283 -14.20 -0.95 3.66
C ALA A 283 -13.55 -2.36 3.65
N VAL A 284 -12.28 -2.45 3.20
CA VAL A 284 -11.55 -3.73 3.04
C VAL A 284 -10.18 -3.70 3.70
N GLY A 285 -9.76 -4.84 4.23
CA GLY A 285 -8.42 -5.05 4.76
C GLY A 285 -7.91 -3.90 5.61
N GLY A 286 -6.68 -3.48 5.38
CA GLY A 286 -6.01 -2.41 6.10
C GLY A 286 -6.61 -1.01 5.91
N LEU A 287 -7.48 -0.78 4.91
CA LEU A 287 -8.18 0.50 4.78
C LEU A 287 -9.10 0.80 5.96
N ARG A 288 -9.62 -0.22 6.64
CA ARG A 288 -10.40 -0.04 7.88
C ARG A 288 -9.56 0.51 9.05
N THR A 289 -8.26 0.31 9.01
CA THR A 289 -7.30 0.90 9.96
C THR A 289 -6.79 2.25 9.47
N ALA A 290 -6.46 2.35 8.18
CA ALA A 290 -5.90 3.56 7.60
C ALA A 290 -6.91 4.72 7.50
N VAL A 291 -8.22 4.45 7.52
CA VAL A 291 -9.28 5.46 7.47
C VAL A 291 -10.21 5.29 8.66
N ALA A 292 -10.25 6.28 9.53
CA ALA A 292 -11.24 6.37 10.61
C ALA A 292 -12.58 6.86 10.01
N ASP A 293 -13.53 5.93 9.85
CA ASP A 293 -14.80 6.19 9.17
C ASP A 293 -15.59 7.32 9.83
N GLY A 294 -16.05 8.27 9.02
CA GLY A 294 -16.78 9.46 9.47
C GLY A 294 -15.92 10.52 10.17
N ILE A 295 -14.64 10.25 10.43
CA ILE A 295 -13.68 11.14 11.11
C ILE A 295 -12.61 11.64 10.16
N SER A 296 -11.84 10.76 9.54
CA SER A 296 -10.74 11.11 8.64
C SER A 296 -11.09 10.90 7.15
N GLY A 297 -12.20 10.24 6.89
CA GLY A 297 -12.70 9.89 5.58
C GLY A 297 -14.02 9.16 5.68
N VAL A 298 -14.40 8.48 4.61
CA VAL A 298 -15.61 7.65 4.55
C VAL A 298 -15.26 6.28 3.98
N LEU A 299 -15.67 5.23 4.66
CA LEU A 299 -15.56 3.85 4.20
C LEU A 299 -16.84 3.45 3.45
N VAL A 300 -16.69 2.88 2.27
CA VAL A 300 -17.82 2.39 1.44
C VAL A 300 -17.78 0.87 1.43
N ASP A 301 -18.86 0.24 1.84
CA ASP A 301 -19.01 -1.21 1.76
C ASP A 301 -19.25 -1.65 0.31
N GLY A 302 -18.41 -2.57 -0.16
CA GLY A 302 -18.47 -3.10 -1.52
C GLY A 302 -18.08 -2.10 -2.60
N HIS A 303 -18.31 -2.49 -3.85
CA HIS A 303 -17.84 -1.79 -5.05
C HIS A 303 -18.98 -1.36 -5.97
N ASN A 304 -20.19 -1.19 -5.42
CA ASN A 304 -21.33 -0.74 -6.20
C ASN A 304 -21.15 0.74 -6.61
N PRO A 305 -21.10 1.07 -7.91
CA PRO A 305 -20.89 2.44 -8.38
C PRO A 305 -21.91 3.45 -7.87
N LYS A 306 -23.16 3.06 -7.63
CA LYS A 306 -24.20 3.95 -7.09
C LYS A 306 -23.91 4.34 -5.64
N ALA A 307 -23.44 3.40 -4.81
CA ALA A 307 -23.08 3.70 -3.43
C ALA A 307 -21.89 4.68 -3.39
N TRP A 308 -20.86 4.42 -4.19
CA TRP A 308 -19.70 5.31 -4.33
C TRP A 308 -20.10 6.70 -4.84
N SER A 309 -20.93 6.76 -5.90
CA SER A 309 -21.47 8.00 -6.46
C SER A 309 -22.17 8.84 -5.38
N SER A 310 -23.06 8.22 -4.60
CA SER A 310 -23.82 8.91 -3.55
C SER A 310 -22.93 9.51 -2.47
N VAL A 311 -21.91 8.76 -2.02
CA VAL A 311 -20.95 9.24 -1.01
C VAL A 311 -20.12 10.39 -1.57
N ILE A 312 -19.55 10.23 -2.77
CA ILE A 312 -18.71 11.24 -3.42
C ILE A 312 -19.52 12.52 -3.66
N ALA A 313 -20.70 12.42 -4.29
CA ALA A 313 -21.56 13.57 -4.59
C ALA A 313 -21.88 14.36 -3.31
N ARG A 314 -22.31 13.67 -2.25
CA ARG A 314 -22.63 14.29 -0.97
C ARG A 314 -21.42 15.07 -0.42
N LEU A 315 -20.24 14.47 -0.40
CA LEU A 315 -19.04 15.14 0.09
C LEU A 315 -18.63 16.33 -0.77
N LEU A 316 -18.80 16.28 -2.09
CA LEU A 316 -18.54 17.41 -2.98
C LEU A 316 -19.50 18.57 -2.74
N MET A 317 -20.78 18.29 -2.46
CA MET A 317 -21.81 19.28 -2.21
C MET A 317 -21.82 19.83 -0.77
N GLU A 318 -21.13 19.18 0.18
CA GLU A 318 -21.05 19.57 1.60
C GLU A 318 -19.63 20.07 1.97
N PRO A 319 -19.24 21.32 1.65
CA PRO A 319 -17.89 21.84 1.93
C PRO A 319 -17.53 21.77 3.42
N GLN A 320 -18.49 22.04 4.31
CA GLN A 320 -18.24 22.01 5.77
C GLN A 320 -17.90 20.59 6.25
N ARG A 321 -18.57 19.57 5.67
CA ARG A 321 -18.24 18.17 5.97
C ARG A 321 -16.83 17.80 5.53
N ARG A 322 -16.39 18.25 4.33
CA ARG A 322 -15.01 18.04 3.89
C ARG A 322 -13.99 18.70 4.80
N ILE A 323 -14.26 19.92 5.29
CA ILE A 323 -13.39 20.62 6.25
C ILE A 323 -13.27 19.82 7.55
N THR A 324 -14.37 19.35 8.10
CA THR A 324 -14.36 18.52 9.32
C THR A 324 -13.55 17.24 9.12
N LEU A 325 -13.77 16.53 8.01
CA LEU A 325 -13.01 15.32 7.67
C LEU A 325 -11.53 15.63 7.43
N SER A 326 -11.20 16.78 6.84
CA SER A 326 -9.81 17.22 6.62
C SER A 326 -9.05 17.40 7.93
N MET A 327 -9.69 17.99 8.95
CA MET A 327 -9.08 18.13 10.28
C MET A 327 -8.86 16.76 10.93
N GLY A 328 -9.87 15.91 10.93
CA GLY A 328 -9.75 14.53 11.44
C GLY A 328 -8.73 13.69 10.66
N ALA A 329 -8.56 13.92 9.37
CA ALA A 329 -7.58 13.25 8.52
C ALA A 329 -6.14 13.54 8.98
N VAL A 330 -5.81 14.80 9.24
CA VAL A 330 -4.48 15.19 9.74
C VAL A 330 -4.21 14.58 11.11
N GLU A 331 -5.19 14.67 12.01
CA GLU A 331 -5.07 14.10 13.35
C GLU A 331 -4.87 12.58 13.28
N HIS A 332 -5.71 11.87 12.53
CA HIS A 332 -5.60 10.42 12.39
C HIS A 332 -4.25 10.00 11.79
N ALA A 333 -3.82 10.63 10.69
CA ALA A 333 -2.54 10.32 10.05
C ALA A 333 -1.33 10.58 10.96
N SER A 334 -1.42 11.52 11.90
CA SER A 334 -0.33 11.85 12.82
C SER A 334 0.11 10.67 13.71
N HIS A 335 -0.76 9.67 13.90
CA HIS A 335 -0.45 8.47 14.67
C HIS A 335 0.39 7.45 13.89
N PHE A 336 0.54 7.63 12.57
CA PHE A 336 1.21 6.69 11.67
C PHE A 336 2.53 7.26 11.12
N GLY A 337 3.32 7.94 11.95
CA GLY A 337 4.65 8.37 11.54
C GLY A 337 5.68 7.23 11.54
N TRP A 338 6.73 7.34 10.72
CA TRP A 338 7.83 6.37 10.67
C TRP A 338 8.49 6.12 12.03
N ASP A 339 8.48 7.13 12.93
CA ASP A 339 9.02 6.96 14.30
C ASP A 339 8.22 5.94 15.12
N ALA A 340 6.89 5.89 14.94
CA ALA A 340 6.05 4.90 15.60
C ALA A 340 6.33 3.48 15.06
N THR A 341 6.44 3.35 13.73
CA THR A 341 6.81 2.09 13.06
C THR A 341 8.18 1.61 13.53
N ALA A 342 9.17 2.49 13.57
CA ALA A 342 10.52 2.16 14.01
C ALA A 342 10.54 1.67 15.47
N ARG A 343 9.88 2.39 16.38
CA ARG A 343 9.78 1.97 17.80
C ARG A 343 9.10 0.61 17.94
N GLY A 344 7.97 0.39 17.27
CA GLY A 344 7.28 -0.90 17.33
C GLY A 344 8.12 -2.05 16.76
N THR A 345 8.86 -1.81 15.67
CA THR A 345 9.76 -2.80 15.09
C THR A 345 10.94 -3.11 16.02
N LEU A 346 11.53 -2.08 16.63
CA LEU A 346 12.63 -2.26 17.59
C LEU A 346 12.18 -3.03 18.84
N ASP A 347 10.95 -2.78 19.35
CA ASP A 347 10.40 -3.55 20.48
C ASP A 347 10.31 -5.05 20.15
N VAL A 348 9.93 -5.41 18.91
CA VAL A 348 9.94 -6.81 18.45
C VAL A 348 11.36 -7.37 18.46
N TYR A 349 12.34 -6.63 17.95
CA TYR A 349 13.73 -7.07 17.92
C TYR A 349 14.30 -7.26 19.33
N ASP A 350 14.09 -6.29 20.20
CA ASP A 350 14.60 -6.32 21.57
C ASP A 350 14.05 -7.51 22.37
N ARG A 351 12.76 -7.84 22.17
CA ARG A 351 12.12 -9.00 22.80
C ARG A 351 12.76 -10.31 22.33
N LEU A 352 13.02 -10.46 21.03
CA LEU A 352 13.67 -11.66 20.49
C LEU A 352 15.11 -11.79 20.97
N ILE A 353 15.90 -10.72 20.94
CA ILE A 353 17.31 -10.73 21.38
C ILE A 353 17.41 -11.06 22.88
N ASN A 354 16.48 -10.56 23.69
CA ASN A 354 16.46 -10.76 25.14
C ASN A 354 15.64 -11.99 25.58
N HIS A 355 15.17 -12.83 24.64
CA HIS A 355 14.33 -14.00 24.90
C HIS A 355 13.08 -13.71 25.74
N GLN A 356 12.48 -12.52 25.52
CA GLN A 356 11.25 -12.09 26.20
C GLN A 356 10.02 -12.49 25.37
N PRO A 357 8.88 -12.82 26.01
CA PRO A 357 7.67 -13.15 25.28
C PRO A 357 7.18 -11.92 24.48
N MET A 358 6.69 -12.16 23.28
CA MET A 358 5.99 -11.16 22.49
C MET A 358 4.70 -10.73 23.21
N ALA A 359 4.27 -9.49 23.00
CA ALA A 359 2.92 -9.09 23.42
C ALA A 359 1.93 -9.95 22.61
N ARG A 360 1.14 -10.78 23.31
CA ARG A 360 0.23 -11.72 22.66
C ARG A 360 -0.79 -10.97 21.81
N TYR A 361 -0.88 -11.30 20.54
CA TYR A 361 -2.00 -10.88 19.72
C TYR A 361 -3.27 -11.59 20.25
N ALA A 362 -4.20 -10.82 20.76
CA ALA A 362 -5.51 -11.31 21.16
C ALA A 362 -6.50 -10.99 20.02
N PRO A 363 -7.03 -12.02 19.32
CA PRO A 363 -7.97 -11.83 18.22
C PRO A 363 -9.32 -11.25 18.63
#